data_a2f3d128bb9125eaf05802c8e68c66a3
#
_entry.id   a2f3d128bb9125eaf05802c8e68c66a3
#
_cell.length_a   1.000
_cell.length_b   1.000
_cell.length_c   1.000
_cell.angle_alpha   90.00
_cell.angle_beta   90.00
_cell.angle_gamma   90.00
#
_symmetry.space_group_name_H-M   'P 1'
#
loop_
_entity.id
_entity.type
_entity.pdbx_description
1 polymer ?
#
loop_
_entity_poly.entity_id
_entity_poly.type
_entity_poly.pdbx_seq_one_letter_code
_entity_poly.pdbx_strand_id
1 'polypeptide(L)'
;MIKRINDDANILPFKKVASETFSIGDVVTTNSSGYITKATSTTAPAKLLGQITRDVLATDADYALNSDVDVDVFCDADDVYEADVSTGTLVQSMVGSSFDLDDHNSINVNQNSIKAVKIVRVLST
;
A
#
# COMPACT_ATOMS: atom_id res chain seq x y z
N MET A 1 8.49 4.02 -1.40
CA MET A 1 7.30 4.66 -0.82
C MET A 1 6.20 4.73 -1.86
N ILE A 2 4.97 4.52 -1.47
CA ILE A 2 3.80 4.70 -2.34
C ILE A 2 3.09 5.98 -1.89
N LYS A 3 2.83 6.90 -2.81
CA LYS A 3 2.29 8.21 -2.49
C LYS A 3 1.15 8.56 -3.46
N ARG A 4 -0.02 8.95 -2.91
CA ARG A 4 -1.13 9.47 -3.72
C ARG A 4 -0.72 10.76 -4.43
N ILE A 5 -1.05 10.89 -5.71
CA ILE A 5 -0.76 12.08 -6.50
C ILE A 5 -2.02 12.85 -6.96
N ASN A 6 -3.22 12.27 -6.78
CA ASN A 6 -4.48 13.01 -6.97
C ASN A 6 -5.05 13.47 -5.63
N ASP A 7 -6.01 14.40 -5.63
CA ASP A 7 -6.48 15.08 -4.43
C ASP A 7 -7.67 14.39 -3.73
N ASP A 8 -8.07 13.21 -4.16
CA ASP A 8 -9.31 12.56 -3.72
C ASP A 8 -9.09 11.57 -2.57
N ALA A 9 -8.30 11.97 -1.57
CA ALA A 9 -8.08 11.14 -0.39
C ALA A 9 -9.37 10.89 0.39
N ASN A 10 -9.60 9.64 0.79
CA ASN A 10 -10.72 9.25 1.63
C ASN A 10 -10.18 8.66 2.93
N ILE A 11 -10.03 9.52 3.95
CA ILE A 11 -9.37 9.18 5.20
C ILE A 11 -10.40 8.66 6.21
N LEU A 12 -10.22 7.42 6.66
CA LEU A 12 -11.07 6.78 7.67
C LEU A 12 -10.22 6.14 8.77
N PRO A 13 -10.70 6.11 10.03
CA PRO A 13 -9.97 5.45 11.12
C PRO A 13 -10.21 3.94 11.11
N PHE A 14 -9.15 3.19 11.38
CA PHE A 14 -9.20 1.74 11.54
C PHE A 14 -8.33 1.32 12.72
N LYS A 15 -8.71 0.24 13.41
CA LYS A 15 -7.89 -0.32 14.46
C LYS A 15 -6.70 -1.08 13.87
N LYS A 16 -5.53 -0.83 14.39
CA LYS A 16 -4.29 -1.47 13.94
C LYS A 16 -3.98 -2.75 14.74
N VAL A 17 -3.21 -3.64 14.13
CA VAL A 17 -2.59 -4.77 14.84
C VAL A 17 -1.64 -4.22 15.91
N ALA A 18 -1.68 -4.81 17.10
CA ALA A 18 -0.77 -4.47 18.19
C ALA A 18 0.66 -4.88 17.84
N SER A 19 1.62 -4.08 18.30
CA SER A 19 3.06 -4.39 18.21
C SER A 19 3.58 -4.59 16.79
N GLU A 20 3.01 -3.89 15.83
CA GLU A 20 3.50 -3.82 14.45
C GLU A 20 3.91 -2.38 14.11
N THR A 21 5.06 -2.22 13.48
CA THR A 21 5.50 -0.90 12.98
C THR A 21 4.91 -0.63 11.61
N PHE A 22 4.65 0.64 11.33
CA PHE A 22 4.19 1.10 10.01
C PHE A 22 4.99 2.33 9.62
N SER A 23 5.19 2.50 8.32
CA SER A 23 5.73 3.74 7.76
C SER A 23 4.65 4.43 6.93
N ILE A 24 4.61 5.76 6.97
CA ILE A 24 3.66 6.53 6.16
C ILE A 24 3.71 6.07 4.70
N GLY A 25 2.54 5.82 4.12
CA GLY A 25 2.43 5.32 2.75
C GLY A 25 2.39 3.80 2.62
N ASP A 26 2.63 3.03 3.70
CA ASP A 26 2.52 1.57 3.65
C ASP A 26 1.12 1.15 3.22
N VAL A 27 1.05 0.23 2.27
CA VAL A 27 -0.20 -0.41 1.86
C VAL A 27 -0.62 -1.40 2.93
N VAL A 28 -1.86 -1.32 3.35
CA VAL A 28 -2.41 -2.15 4.42
C VAL A 28 -3.61 -2.97 3.95
N THR A 29 -3.79 -4.08 4.61
CA THR A 29 -4.96 -4.97 4.51
C THR A 29 -5.51 -5.20 5.91
N THR A 30 -6.54 -6.02 6.04
CA THR A 30 -7.07 -6.41 7.35
C THR A 30 -6.79 -7.89 7.61
N ASN A 31 -6.53 -8.24 8.87
CA ASN A 31 -6.44 -9.63 9.30
C ASN A 31 -7.84 -10.21 9.61
N SER A 32 -7.88 -11.46 10.06
CA SER A 32 -9.15 -12.14 10.38
C SER A 32 -9.93 -11.50 11.53
N SER A 33 -9.27 -10.71 12.36
CA SER A 33 -9.90 -9.96 13.47
C SER A 33 -10.36 -8.56 13.07
N GLY A 34 -10.12 -8.13 11.82
CA GLY A 34 -10.49 -6.81 11.33
C GLY A 34 -9.49 -5.71 11.66
N TYR A 35 -8.30 -6.03 12.14
CA TYR A 35 -7.24 -5.05 12.41
C TYR A 35 -6.37 -4.87 11.16
N ILE A 36 -5.93 -3.62 10.93
CA ILE A 36 -5.04 -3.36 9.80
C ILE A 36 -3.63 -3.90 10.07
N THR A 37 -3.05 -4.47 9.03
CA THR A 37 -1.68 -4.97 9.00
C THR A 37 -1.06 -4.66 7.63
N LYS A 38 0.26 -4.68 7.54
CA LYS A 38 0.93 -4.40 6.27
C LYS A 38 0.58 -5.46 5.22
N ALA A 39 0.30 -5.02 3.99
CA ALA A 39 0.10 -5.92 2.86
C ALA A 39 1.41 -6.63 2.50
N THR A 40 1.28 -7.76 1.81
CA THR A 40 2.42 -8.54 1.31
C THR A 40 2.31 -8.68 -0.21
N SER A 41 3.32 -9.27 -0.83
CA SER A 41 3.33 -9.55 -2.27
C SER A 41 2.20 -10.49 -2.71
N THR A 42 1.62 -11.26 -1.80
CA THR A 42 0.55 -12.22 -2.09
C THR A 42 -0.85 -11.75 -1.68
N THR A 43 -0.98 -10.54 -1.12
CA THR A 43 -2.30 -10.01 -0.77
C THR A 43 -3.13 -9.78 -2.03
N ALA A 44 -4.32 -10.38 -2.08
CA ALA A 44 -5.23 -10.22 -3.23
C ALA A 44 -5.65 -8.75 -3.39
N PRO A 45 -5.79 -8.23 -4.64
CA PRO A 45 -6.16 -6.83 -4.87
C PRO A 45 -7.44 -6.42 -4.17
N ALA A 46 -8.45 -7.29 -4.11
CA ALA A 46 -9.73 -7.01 -3.45
C ALA A 46 -9.60 -6.85 -1.94
N LYS A 47 -8.48 -7.26 -1.34
CA LYS A 47 -8.23 -7.15 0.10
C LYS A 47 -7.29 -6.00 0.46
N LEU A 48 -6.78 -5.27 -0.50
CA LEU A 48 -5.99 -4.06 -0.25
C LEU A 48 -6.94 -2.96 0.20
N LEU A 49 -6.73 -2.46 1.43
CA LEU A 49 -7.63 -1.47 2.03
C LEU A 49 -7.24 -0.05 1.67
N GLY A 50 -5.97 0.29 1.76
CA GLY A 50 -5.49 1.64 1.53
C GLY A 50 -4.05 1.81 1.97
N GLN A 51 -3.68 3.07 2.24
CA GLN A 51 -2.35 3.45 2.75
C GLN A 51 -2.47 4.04 4.14
N ILE A 52 -1.54 3.70 5.03
CA ILE A 52 -1.47 4.33 6.34
C ILE A 52 -0.96 5.78 6.20
N THR A 53 -1.47 6.69 7.03
CA THR A 53 -1.20 8.13 6.89
C THR A 53 -0.15 8.66 7.87
N ARG A 54 0.35 7.82 8.78
CA ARG A 54 1.40 8.18 9.74
C ARG A 54 2.32 7.01 10.01
N ASP A 55 3.51 7.32 10.53
CA ASP A 55 4.41 6.31 11.07
C ASP A 55 3.88 5.77 12.40
N VAL A 56 4.06 4.48 12.63
CA VAL A 56 3.88 3.85 13.95
C VAL A 56 5.20 3.21 14.32
N LEU A 57 5.82 3.74 15.35
CA LEU A 57 7.16 3.32 15.80
C LEU A 57 7.04 2.46 17.06
N ALA A 58 8.03 1.59 17.27
CA ALA A 58 8.09 0.75 18.46
C ALA A 58 8.18 1.56 19.77
N THR A 59 8.58 2.83 19.69
CA THR A 59 8.66 3.75 20.82
C THR A 59 7.37 4.54 21.07
N ASP A 60 6.36 4.42 20.21
CA ASP A 60 5.09 5.14 20.38
C ASP A 60 4.28 4.56 21.52
N ALA A 61 3.56 5.43 22.24
CA ALA A 61 2.74 5.03 23.39
C ALA A 61 1.65 4.02 23.01
N ASP A 62 1.14 4.07 21.77
CA ASP A 62 0.09 3.18 21.28
C ASP A 62 0.60 1.96 20.51
N TYR A 63 1.92 1.74 20.46
CA TYR A 63 2.53 0.65 19.69
C TYR A 63 1.93 -0.71 20.05
N ALA A 64 1.83 -1.02 21.33
CA ALA A 64 1.35 -2.31 21.83
C ALA A 64 -0.20 -2.40 21.89
N LEU A 65 -0.92 -1.41 21.40
CA LEU A 65 -2.37 -1.33 21.47
C LEU A 65 -3.00 -1.51 20.08
N ASN A 66 -4.26 -1.95 20.08
CA ASN A 66 -5.11 -1.95 18.89
C ASN A 66 -5.82 -0.60 18.74
N SER A 67 -5.05 0.48 18.73
CA SER A 67 -5.56 1.83 18.62
C SER A 67 -5.93 2.18 17.18
N ASP A 68 -6.71 3.26 17.02
CA ASP A 68 -7.09 3.75 15.71
C ASP A 68 -5.92 4.44 15.01
N VAL A 69 -5.77 4.20 13.73
CA VAL A 69 -4.94 4.98 12.81
C VAL A 69 -5.76 5.31 11.57
N ASP A 70 -5.48 6.48 11.00
CA ASP A 70 -6.15 6.91 9.79
C ASP A 70 -5.54 6.23 8.57
N VAL A 71 -6.41 5.74 7.69
CA VAL A 71 -6.04 5.10 6.43
C VAL A 71 -6.67 5.88 5.28
N ASP A 72 -5.86 6.19 4.27
CA ASP A 72 -6.32 6.70 2.99
C ASP A 72 -6.83 5.51 2.17
N VAL A 73 -8.16 5.34 2.14
CA VAL A 73 -8.80 4.15 1.59
C VAL A 73 -8.77 4.17 0.06
N PHE A 74 -8.45 3.03 -0.54
CA PHE A 74 -8.54 2.83 -2.00
C PHE A 74 -10.02 2.61 -2.37
N CYS A 75 -10.69 3.63 -2.84
CA CYS A 75 -12.12 3.53 -3.10
C CYS A 75 -12.53 3.90 -4.53
N ASP A 76 -11.61 4.36 -5.37
CA ASP A 76 -11.90 4.83 -6.72
C ASP A 76 -10.86 4.28 -7.71
N ALA A 77 -11.34 3.81 -8.87
CA ALA A 77 -10.47 3.37 -9.97
C ALA A 77 -9.60 4.50 -10.53
N ASP A 78 -9.99 5.76 -10.30
CA ASP A 78 -9.23 6.94 -10.71
C ASP A 78 -8.16 7.37 -9.69
N ASP A 79 -8.04 6.67 -8.58
CA ASP A 79 -6.96 6.91 -7.62
C ASP A 79 -5.61 6.57 -8.25
N VAL A 80 -4.68 7.54 -8.20
CA VAL A 80 -3.36 7.41 -8.81
C VAL A 80 -2.28 7.64 -7.77
N TYR A 81 -1.26 6.79 -7.79
CA TYR A 81 -0.16 6.78 -6.84
C TYR A 81 1.17 6.78 -7.57
N GLU A 82 2.16 7.40 -6.96
CA GLU A 82 3.57 7.26 -7.34
C GLU A 82 4.20 6.21 -6.45
N ALA A 83 4.96 5.28 -7.04
CA ALA A 83 5.55 4.18 -6.30
C ALA A 83 6.93 3.83 -6.86
N ASP A 84 7.77 3.30 -5.97
CA ASP A 84 9.08 2.77 -6.34
C ASP A 84 8.95 1.33 -6.84
N VAL A 85 9.76 0.98 -7.84
CA VAL A 85 9.95 -0.39 -8.30
C VAL A 85 11.18 -0.94 -7.60
N SER A 86 11.01 -1.96 -6.76
CA SER A 86 12.10 -2.55 -5.98
C SER A 86 12.69 -3.81 -6.63
N THR A 87 11.93 -4.49 -7.48
CA THR A 87 12.36 -5.70 -8.16
C THR A 87 12.01 -5.62 -9.64
N GLY A 88 12.99 -5.89 -10.48
CA GLY A 88 12.88 -5.81 -11.94
C GLY A 88 13.31 -4.47 -12.49
N THR A 89 13.27 -4.36 -13.81
CA THR A 89 13.64 -3.15 -14.55
C THR A 89 12.39 -2.55 -15.18
N LEU A 90 12.05 -1.34 -14.79
CA LEU A 90 10.91 -0.60 -15.34
C LEU A 90 11.25 -0.06 -16.72
N VAL A 91 10.40 -0.34 -17.71
CA VAL A 91 10.55 0.15 -19.08
C VAL A 91 9.22 0.72 -19.59
N GLN A 92 9.29 1.59 -20.58
CA GLN A 92 8.13 2.31 -21.11
C GLN A 92 7.02 1.36 -21.64
N SER A 93 7.38 0.21 -22.20
CA SER A 93 6.41 -0.76 -22.73
C SER A 93 5.53 -1.39 -21.65
N MET A 94 5.85 -1.22 -20.36
CA MET A 94 5.05 -1.71 -19.23
C MET A 94 3.83 -0.84 -18.93
N VAL A 95 3.70 0.33 -19.52
CA VAL A 95 2.52 1.18 -19.38
C VAL A 95 1.29 0.40 -19.88
N GLY A 96 0.25 0.36 -19.04
CA GLY A 96 -0.97 -0.41 -19.32
C GLY A 96 -0.96 -1.83 -18.77
N SER A 97 0.18 -2.33 -18.35
CA SER A 97 0.29 -3.67 -17.73
C SER A 97 0.17 -3.61 -16.22
N SER A 98 -0.27 -4.72 -15.63
CA SER A 98 -0.45 -4.85 -14.18
C SER A 98 0.63 -5.76 -13.59
N PHE A 99 1.06 -5.44 -12.39
CA PHE A 99 2.13 -6.16 -11.68
C PHE A 99 1.79 -6.34 -10.21
N ASP A 100 2.59 -7.16 -9.54
CA ASP A 100 2.42 -7.45 -8.12
C ASP A 100 3.12 -6.40 -7.27
N LEU A 101 2.65 -6.22 -6.03
CA LEU A 101 3.45 -5.58 -5.01
C LEU A 101 4.66 -6.48 -4.70
N ASP A 102 5.81 -5.86 -4.41
CA ASP A 102 6.95 -6.59 -3.87
C ASP A 102 6.76 -6.82 -2.37
N ASP A 103 6.29 -5.76 -1.72
CA ASP A 103 5.89 -5.76 -0.31
C ASP A 103 4.81 -4.68 -0.09
N HIS A 104 4.74 -4.12 1.13
CA HIS A 104 3.75 -3.09 1.49
C HIS A 104 4.08 -1.68 0.97
N ASN A 105 5.23 -1.46 0.32
CA ASN A 105 5.64 -0.11 -0.12
C ASN A 105 6.36 -0.04 -1.47
N SER A 106 6.38 -1.12 -2.24
CA SER A 106 7.10 -1.16 -3.52
C SER A 106 6.50 -2.18 -4.48
N ILE A 107 6.92 -2.11 -5.75
CA ILE A 107 6.36 -2.88 -6.86
C ILE A 107 7.42 -3.83 -7.41
N ASN A 108 6.99 -5.05 -7.77
CA ASN A 108 7.78 -6.06 -8.45
C ASN A 108 7.30 -6.21 -9.90
N VAL A 109 8.04 -5.65 -10.86
CA VAL A 109 7.67 -5.73 -12.27
C VAL A 109 8.13 -7.02 -12.94
N ASN A 110 8.70 -7.97 -12.20
CA ASN A 110 8.98 -9.31 -12.68
C ASN A 110 7.85 -10.30 -12.42
N GLN A 111 6.80 -9.88 -11.69
CA GLN A 111 5.68 -10.76 -11.34
C GLN A 111 4.34 -10.08 -11.62
N ASN A 112 3.38 -10.86 -12.08
CA ASN A 112 2.04 -10.40 -12.42
C ASN A 112 0.93 -11.41 -12.08
N SER A 113 1.18 -12.32 -11.14
CA SER A 113 0.19 -13.35 -10.78
C SER A 113 -0.94 -12.78 -9.92
N ILE A 114 -0.67 -11.77 -9.10
CA ILE A 114 -1.66 -11.10 -8.25
C ILE A 114 -2.27 -9.87 -8.94
N LYS A 115 -1.47 -9.12 -9.71
CA LYS A 115 -1.91 -7.93 -10.47
C LYS A 115 -2.50 -6.84 -9.57
N ALA A 116 -1.78 -6.52 -8.50
CA ALA A 116 -2.24 -5.56 -7.50
C ALA A 116 -2.27 -4.11 -8.02
N VAL A 117 -1.37 -3.76 -8.95
CA VAL A 117 -1.22 -2.39 -9.47
C VAL A 117 -1.10 -2.40 -10.98
N LYS A 118 -1.51 -1.30 -11.61
CA LYS A 118 -1.38 -1.06 -13.05
C LYS A 118 -0.47 0.13 -13.29
N ILE A 119 0.49 -0.03 -14.19
CA ILE A 119 1.37 1.07 -14.58
C ILE A 119 0.64 1.99 -15.55
N VAL A 120 0.48 3.25 -15.20
CA VAL A 120 -0.15 4.26 -16.07
C VAL A 120 0.86 5.21 -16.66
N ARG A 121 2.03 5.38 -16.04
CA ARG A 121 3.11 6.25 -16.53
C ARG A 121 4.44 5.86 -15.89
N VAL A 122 5.50 5.98 -16.67
CA VAL A 122 6.87 5.83 -16.17
C VAL A 122 7.46 7.22 -15.95
N LEU A 123 7.89 7.50 -14.73
CA LEU A 123 8.49 8.79 -14.35
C LEU A 123 10.00 8.79 -14.55
N SER A 124 10.66 7.66 -14.18
CA SER A 124 12.09 7.45 -14.41
C SER A 124 12.39 5.96 -14.47
N THR A 125 13.46 5.61 -15.11
CA THR A 125 13.90 4.21 -15.26
C THR A 125 15.24 3.94 -14.58
#